data_961e6718054ced7af2cb5945fb148f8a
#
_entry.id   961e6718054ced7af2cb5945fb148f8a
#
_cell.length_a   1.000
_cell.length_b   1.000
_cell.length_c   1.000
_cell.angle_alpha   90.00
_cell.angle_beta   90.00
_cell.angle_gamma   90.00
#
_symmetry.space_group_name_H-M   'P 1'
#
loop_
_entity.id
_entity.type
_entity.pdbx_description
1 polymer ?
#
loop_
_entity_poly.entity_id
_entity_poly.type
_entity_poly.pdbx_seq_one_letter_code
_entity_poly.pdbx_strand_id
1 'polypeptide(L)'
;FKDADTTDMSVYEKYMYENYTGLGPTGYEGRKINKDIDIVYDTSEYIDMYYAEVMDTMYLPLEESYNGQRTWDVKKFKFQYNYMDIKEAARTRGVDRKDVIKKDEIEIYPDTTVWIRDFAYSYNEPMHNDYFWHEAYGDYPVVGVSWKQAKAFCAWRTLYKNSYQKSRRRNHVNSFRLPGEAEWEYAARGGLASATYPW
;
A
#
# COMPACT_ATOMS: atom_id res chain seq x y z
N PHE A 1 -8.75 12.28 27.36
CA PHE A 1 -10.08 12.81 26.96
C PHE A 1 -11.08 12.59 28.09
N LYS A 2 -10.95 13.37 29.18
CA LYS A 2 -11.85 13.20 30.32
C LYS A 2 -13.13 14.04 30.22
N ASP A 3 -13.21 14.96 29.29
CA ASP A 3 -14.29 15.93 29.17
C ASP A 3 -14.63 16.20 27.69
N ALA A 4 -14.99 15.15 26.96
CA ALA A 4 -15.55 15.35 25.63
C ALA A 4 -16.94 15.99 25.78
N ASP A 5 -17.11 17.17 25.22
CA ASP A 5 -18.40 17.85 25.17
C ASP A 5 -19.34 17.02 24.28
N THR A 6 -20.31 16.38 24.90
CA THR A 6 -21.27 15.49 24.24
C THR A 6 -22.50 16.24 23.70
N THR A 7 -22.52 17.57 23.80
CA THR A 7 -23.69 18.40 23.44
C THR A 7 -23.96 18.41 21.95
N ASP A 8 -22.93 18.33 21.12
CA ASP A 8 -23.03 18.35 19.65
C ASP A 8 -22.99 16.96 19.00
N MET A 9 -22.93 15.89 19.81
CA MET A 9 -22.91 14.54 19.28
C MET A 9 -24.28 14.08 18.80
N SER A 10 -24.30 13.42 17.65
CA SER A 10 -25.50 12.72 17.17
C SER A 10 -25.92 11.61 18.16
N VAL A 11 -27.16 11.18 18.10
CA VAL A 11 -27.68 10.08 18.96
C VAL A 11 -26.83 8.82 18.83
N TYR A 12 -26.32 8.54 17.63
CA TYR A 12 -25.46 7.40 17.37
C TYR A 12 -24.05 7.58 17.98
N GLU A 13 -23.44 8.73 17.77
CA GLU A 13 -22.13 9.04 18.38
C GLU A 13 -22.17 9.00 19.91
N LYS A 14 -23.27 9.49 20.48
CA LYS A 14 -23.49 9.41 21.92
C LYS A 14 -23.66 7.98 22.40
N TYR A 15 -24.42 7.16 21.67
CA TYR A 15 -24.57 5.74 21.96
C TYR A 15 -23.22 5.00 21.89
N MET A 16 -22.43 5.27 20.85
CA MET A 16 -21.10 4.69 20.68
C MET A 16 -20.15 5.16 21.78
N TYR A 17 -20.19 6.45 22.14
CA TYR A 17 -19.43 7.00 23.22
C TYR A 17 -19.77 6.34 24.55
N GLU A 18 -21.04 6.13 24.88
CA GLU A 18 -21.48 5.55 26.13
C GLU A 18 -21.22 4.04 26.24
N ASN A 19 -21.31 3.29 25.15
CA ASN A 19 -21.26 1.83 25.17
C ASN A 19 -19.88 1.24 24.81
N TYR A 20 -19.06 1.96 24.04
CA TYR A 20 -17.74 1.47 23.61
C TYR A 20 -16.59 2.30 24.20
N THR A 21 -16.78 2.86 25.33
CA THR A 21 -16.10 4.03 25.77
C THR A 21 -14.97 3.89 26.75
N GLY A 22 -14.58 4.95 27.03
CA GLY A 22 -13.41 5.50 27.62
C GLY A 22 -12.39 5.92 26.53
N LEU A 23 -12.76 5.89 25.26
CA LEU A 23 -11.82 5.99 24.14
C LEU A 23 -12.16 7.08 23.11
N GLY A 24 -13.12 7.95 23.41
CA GLY A 24 -13.57 9.00 22.49
C GLY A 24 -14.67 8.54 21.54
N PRO A 25 -15.16 9.42 20.65
CA PRO A 25 -16.34 9.19 19.82
C PRO A 25 -16.27 7.94 18.95
N THR A 26 -15.09 7.47 18.59
CA THR A 26 -14.91 6.29 17.74
C THR A 26 -14.59 5.01 18.51
N GLY A 27 -14.32 5.10 19.82
CA GLY A 27 -13.97 3.92 20.64
C GLY A 27 -12.65 3.22 20.27
N TYR A 28 -12.07 3.53 19.11
CA TYR A 28 -10.88 2.87 18.56
C TYR A 28 -9.65 3.76 18.47
N GLU A 29 -9.80 5.02 18.81
CA GLU A 29 -8.75 6.01 18.74
C GLU A 29 -7.55 5.62 19.61
N GLY A 30 -6.36 5.62 19.03
CA GLY A 30 -5.13 5.21 19.71
C GLY A 30 -4.92 3.70 19.87
N ARG A 31 -5.87 2.84 19.47
CA ARG A 31 -5.68 1.40 19.43
C ARG A 31 -4.88 0.98 18.21
N LYS A 32 -4.09 -0.06 18.36
CA LYS A 32 -3.42 -0.69 17.22
C LYS A 32 -4.39 -1.61 16.50
N ILE A 33 -4.36 -1.57 15.18
CA ILE A 33 -5.11 -2.52 14.35
C ILE A 33 -4.65 -3.94 14.67
N ASN A 34 -5.61 -4.84 14.93
CA ASN A 34 -5.33 -6.25 15.03
C ASN A 34 -5.12 -6.83 13.63
N LYS A 35 -3.88 -7.18 13.34
CA LYS A 35 -3.48 -7.71 12.03
C LYS A 35 -3.73 -9.22 11.86
N ASP A 36 -4.16 -9.88 12.92
CA ASP A 36 -4.43 -11.32 12.93
C ASP A 36 -5.88 -11.63 12.55
N ILE A 37 -6.70 -10.59 12.36
CA ILE A 37 -8.10 -10.71 11.93
C ILE A 37 -8.18 -10.22 10.49
N ASP A 38 -8.78 -11.03 9.63
CA ASP A 38 -9.03 -10.67 8.24
C ASP A 38 -10.09 -9.57 8.15
N ILE A 39 -9.94 -8.73 7.12
CA ILE A 39 -10.92 -7.67 6.84
C ILE A 39 -12.17 -8.31 6.23
N VAL A 40 -13.30 -7.99 6.80
CA VAL A 40 -14.61 -8.42 6.27
C VAL A 40 -15.01 -7.47 5.14
N TYR A 41 -15.16 -8.01 3.94
CA TYR A 41 -15.51 -7.24 2.73
C TYR A 41 -17.00 -7.32 2.39
N ASP A 42 -17.65 -8.40 2.80
CA ASP A 42 -19.09 -8.58 2.56
C ASP A 42 -19.89 -7.66 3.48
N THR A 43 -20.71 -6.81 2.89
CA THR A 43 -21.54 -5.85 3.63
C THR A 43 -22.56 -6.54 4.56
N SER A 44 -22.95 -7.77 4.25
CA SER A 44 -23.89 -8.54 5.07
C SER A 44 -23.25 -9.10 6.35
N GLU A 45 -21.92 -9.17 6.37
CA GLU A 45 -21.14 -9.71 7.48
C GLU A 45 -20.50 -8.62 8.35
N TYR A 46 -20.80 -7.36 8.11
CA TYR A 46 -20.24 -6.25 8.89
C TYR A 46 -20.63 -6.38 10.35
N ILE A 47 -19.64 -6.24 11.23
CA ILE A 47 -19.75 -6.48 12.66
C ILE A 47 -20.70 -5.46 13.31
N ASP A 48 -20.61 -4.20 12.90
CA ASP A 48 -21.40 -3.10 13.40
C ASP A 48 -21.47 -1.94 12.39
N MET A 49 -22.26 -0.96 12.70
CA MET A 49 -22.47 0.22 11.85
C MET A 49 -21.22 1.10 11.74
N TYR A 50 -20.40 1.16 12.77
CA TYR A 50 -19.15 1.88 12.75
C TYR A 50 -18.15 1.24 11.77
N TYR A 51 -18.09 -0.10 11.75
CA TYR A 51 -17.28 -0.83 10.77
C TYR A 51 -17.76 -0.54 9.35
N ALA A 52 -19.07 -0.48 9.13
CA ALA A 52 -19.67 -0.12 7.85
C ALA A 52 -19.26 1.30 7.42
N GLU A 53 -19.34 2.29 8.30
CA GLU A 53 -18.91 3.66 8.02
C GLU A 53 -17.44 3.75 7.64
N VAL A 54 -16.57 3.08 8.40
CA VAL A 54 -15.13 3.05 8.09
C VAL A 54 -14.87 2.39 6.75
N MET A 55 -15.52 1.26 6.47
CA MET A 55 -15.39 0.57 5.18
C MET A 55 -15.93 1.42 4.03
N ASP A 56 -17.02 2.13 4.20
CA ASP A 56 -17.57 3.01 3.19
C ASP A 56 -16.62 4.15 2.83
N THR A 57 -15.86 4.67 3.79
CA THR A 57 -14.82 5.67 3.49
C THR A 57 -13.72 5.14 2.58
N MET A 58 -13.54 3.83 2.46
CA MET A 58 -12.51 3.21 1.60
C MET A 58 -12.94 3.10 0.14
N TYR A 59 -14.21 3.36 -0.15
CA TYR A 59 -14.75 3.31 -1.50
C TYR A 59 -14.88 4.70 -2.11
N LEU A 60 -14.91 4.74 -3.45
CA LEU A 60 -15.27 5.95 -4.18
C LEU A 60 -16.76 6.28 -3.96
N PRO A 61 -17.13 7.56 -3.92
CA PRO A 61 -18.52 7.95 -4.00
C PRO A 61 -19.19 7.34 -5.23
N LEU A 62 -20.45 6.94 -5.12
CA LEU A 62 -21.17 6.30 -6.23
C LEU A 62 -21.22 7.17 -7.49
N GLU A 63 -21.15 8.49 -7.33
CA GLU A 63 -21.12 9.47 -8.42
C GLU A 63 -19.81 9.42 -9.22
N GLU A 64 -18.70 9.02 -8.58
CA GLU A 64 -17.37 8.91 -9.19
C GLU A 64 -17.05 7.49 -9.64
N SER A 65 -17.90 6.52 -9.29
CA SER A 65 -17.67 5.12 -9.61
C SER A 65 -18.24 4.76 -11.00
N TYR A 66 -17.53 3.87 -11.70
CA TYR A 66 -17.97 3.41 -13.01
C TYR A 66 -19.27 2.59 -12.89
N ASN A 67 -20.30 2.98 -13.65
CA ASN A 67 -21.62 2.34 -13.65
C ASN A 67 -22.31 2.22 -12.27
N GLY A 68 -22.00 3.10 -11.31
CA GLY A 68 -22.58 3.05 -9.97
C GLY A 68 -22.18 1.80 -9.16
N GLN A 69 -21.15 1.10 -9.57
CA GLN A 69 -20.63 -0.05 -8.83
C GLN A 69 -19.74 0.41 -7.69
N ARG A 70 -19.83 -0.28 -6.56
CA ARG A 70 -18.96 -0.04 -5.41
C ARG A 70 -17.50 -0.35 -5.76
N THR A 71 -16.68 0.69 -5.90
CA THR A 71 -15.28 0.59 -6.33
C THR A 71 -14.35 1.18 -5.28
N TRP A 72 -13.23 0.50 -5.01
CA TRP A 72 -12.24 0.98 -4.05
C TRP A 72 -11.62 2.32 -4.45
N ASP A 73 -11.48 3.23 -3.49
CA ASP A 73 -10.63 4.41 -3.66
C ASP A 73 -9.16 4.01 -3.52
N VAL A 74 -8.55 3.66 -4.64
CA VAL A 74 -7.17 3.17 -4.68
C VAL A 74 -6.14 4.17 -4.16
N LYS A 75 -6.46 5.47 -4.12
CA LYS A 75 -5.60 6.52 -3.58
C LYS A 75 -5.45 6.45 -2.05
N LYS A 76 -6.38 5.78 -1.38
CA LYS A 76 -6.33 5.57 0.07
C LYS A 76 -5.42 4.42 0.48
N PHE A 77 -5.04 3.55 -0.44
CA PHE A 77 -4.09 2.47 -0.16
C PHE A 77 -2.67 3.00 -0.15
N LYS A 78 -2.19 3.31 1.05
CA LYS A 78 -0.86 3.86 1.27
C LYS A 78 -0.01 2.92 2.10
N PHE A 79 1.27 2.86 1.78
CA PHE A 79 2.26 2.11 2.53
C PHE A 79 3.31 3.06 3.12
N GLN A 80 3.47 2.98 4.43
CA GLN A 80 4.48 3.75 5.16
C GLN A 80 5.66 2.85 5.50
N TYR A 81 6.86 3.29 5.18
CA TYR A 81 8.09 2.59 5.50
C TYR A 81 9.19 3.54 5.96
N ASN A 82 10.14 2.98 6.69
CA ASN A 82 11.31 3.73 7.13
C ASN A 82 12.50 3.36 6.23
N TYR A 83 13.29 4.36 5.87
CA TYR A 83 14.55 4.16 5.17
C TYR A 83 15.65 5.01 5.75
N MET A 84 16.90 4.59 5.55
CA MET A 84 18.06 5.38 5.95
C MET A 84 18.47 6.28 4.78
N ASP A 85 18.54 7.58 5.04
CA ASP A 85 19.09 8.54 4.07
C ASP A 85 20.63 8.49 4.12
N ILE A 86 21.18 7.64 3.25
CA ILE A 86 22.63 7.42 3.16
C ILE A 86 23.35 8.72 2.72
N LYS A 87 22.72 9.55 1.92
CA LYS A 87 23.34 10.81 1.46
C LYS A 87 23.48 11.78 2.61
N GLU A 88 22.46 11.89 3.45
CA GLU A 88 22.51 12.72 4.65
C GLU A 88 23.53 12.18 5.66
N ALA A 89 23.53 10.86 5.88
CA ALA A 89 24.48 10.19 6.74
C ALA A 89 25.94 10.39 6.30
N ALA A 90 26.19 10.45 5.00
CA ALA A 90 27.54 10.63 4.45
C ALA A 90 28.01 12.10 4.49
N ARG A 91 27.10 13.06 4.43
CA ARG A 91 27.43 14.49 4.40
C ARG A 91 27.73 15.07 5.78
N THR A 92 27.03 14.58 6.78
CA THR A 92 27.05 15.18 8.12
C THR A 92 27.77 14.25 9.09
N ARG A 93 28.94 14.67 9.61
CA ARG A 93 29.67 13.92 10.64
C ARG A 93 28.96 14.07 11.99
N GLY A 94 28.83 12.97 12.73
CA GLY A 94 28.27 12.98 14.08
C GLY A 94 26.75 13.07 14.16
N VAL A 95 26.04 12.75 13.06
CA VAL A 95 24.58 12.69 13.04
C VAL A 95 24.10 11.45 13.80
N ASP A 96 23.12 11.64 14.66
CA ASP A 96 22.46 10.54 15.33
C ASP A 96 21.69 9.67 14.32
N ARG A 97 21.68 8.35 14.56
CA ARG A 97 20.93 7.42 13.74
C ARG A 97 19.45 7.81 13.54
N LYS A 98 18.87 8.48 14.53
CA LYS A 98 17.48 8.96 14.49
C LYS A 98 17.24 9.99 13.40
N ASP A 99 18.22 10.85 13.16
CA ASP A 99 18.09 11.98 12.22
C ASP A 99 18.17 11.52 10.75
N VAL A 100 18.85 10.40 10.51
CA VAL A 100 19.02 9.82 9.17
C VAL A 100 17.96 8.76 8.83
N ILE A 101 17.17 8.31 9.80
CA ILE A 101 16.02 7.43 9.55
C ILE A 101 14.81 8.30 9.22
N LYS A 102 14.42 8.28 7.97
CA LYS A 102 13.24 9.02 7.47
C LYS A 102 12.08 8.06 7.24
N LYS A 103 10.87 8.61 7.40
CA LYS A 103 9.63 7.93 7.03
C LYS A 103 9.21 8.42 5.66
N ASP A 104 8.74 7.52 4.83
CA ASP A 104 8.12 7.82 3.56
C ASP A 104 6.77 7.11 3.48
N GLU A 105 5.81 7.76 2.86
CA GLU A 105 4.47 7.24 2.63
C GLU A 105 4.18 7.31 1.15
N ILE A 106 3.72 6.22 0.58
CA ILE A 106 3.50 6.12 -0.85
C ILE A 106 2.17 5.43 -1.15
N GLU A 107 1.48 5.92 -2.16
CA GLU A 107 0.34 5.23 -2.76
C GLU A 107 0.84 3.97 -3.46
N ILE A 108 0.26 2.82 -3.11
CA ILE A 108 0.76 1.52 -3.58
C ILE A 108 0.17 1.09 -4.92
N TYR A 109 -0.99 1.64 -5.30
CA TYR A 109 -1.66 1.24 -6.52
C TYR A 109 -0.93 1.77 -7.75
N PRO A 110 -0.75 0.94 -8.81
CA PRO A 110 -0.09 1.38 -10.03
C PRO A 110 -0.94 2.40 -10.79
N ASP A 111 -0.30 3.18 -11.66
CA ASP A 111 -1.02 4.04 -12.61
C ASP A 111 -1.67 3.17 -13.69
N THR A 112 -2.97 3.03 -13.64
CA THR A 112 -3.75 2.20 -14.56
C THR A 112 -3.97 2.85 -15.92
N THR A 113 -3.56 4.10 -16.10
CA THR A 113 -3.76 4.85 -17.35
C THR A 113 -2.56 4.78 -18.30
N VAL A 114 -1.48 4.10 -17.91
CA VAL A 114 -0.22 4.08 -18.68
C VAL A 114 -0.40 3.60 -20.11
N TRP A 115 -1.18 2.51 -20.31
CA TRP A 115 -1.42 1.98 -21.64
C TRP A 115 -2.21 2.95 -22.52
N ILE A 116 -3.27 3.54 -21.98
CA ILE A 116 -4.13 4.50 -22.71
C ILE A 116 -3.34 5.75 -23.07
N ARG A 117 -2.50 6.24 -22.15
CA ARG A 117 -1.68 7.43 -22.36
C ARG A 117 -0.57 7.21 -23.37
N ASP A 118 0.13 6.08 -23.28
CA ASP A 118 1.32 5.83 -24.08
C ASP A 118 0.96 5.28 -25.49
N PHE A 119 -0.22 4.68 -25.64
CA PHE A 119 -0.73 4.09 -26.87
C PHE A 119 -2.10 4.64 -27.27
N ALA A 120 -2.21 5.95 -27.34
CA ALA A 120 -3.46 6.66 -27.58
C ALA A 120 -4.21 6.28 -28.89
N TYR A 121 -3.54 5.59 -29.82
CA TYR A 121 -4.12 5.14 -31.09
C TYR A 121 -4.80 3.78 -31.02
N SER A 122 -4.72 3.09 -29.89
CA SER A 122 -5.18 1.69 -29.77
C SER A 122 -6.47 1.59 -28.96
N TYR A 123 -7.49 2.34 -29.37
CA TYR A 123 -8.76 2.46 -28.63
C TYR A 123 -9.50 1.14 -28.39
N ASN A 124 -9.31 0.15 -29.25
CA ASN A 124 -10.06 -1.12 -29.20
C ASN A 124 -9.18 -2.32 -28.80
N GLU A 125 -7.97 -2.09 -28.35
CA GLU A 125 -7.12 -3.19 -27.89
C GLU A 125 -7.52 -3.62 -26.47
N PRO A 126 -8.01 -4.86 -26.27
CA PRO A 126 -8.43 -5.33 -24.95
C PRO A 126 -7.32 -5.22 -23.91
N MET A 127 -6.08 -5.47 -24.30
CA MET A 127 -4.91 -5.33 -23.41
C MET A 127 -4.76 -3.92 -22.85
N HIS A 128 -5.10 -2.87 -23.63
CA HIS A 128 -5.01 -1.49 -23.17
C HIS A 128 -6.11 -1.11 -22.18
N ASN A 129 -7.32 -1.61 -22.45
CA ASN A 129 -8.49 -1.23 -21.67
C ASN A 129 -8.62 -2.09 -20.42
N ASP A 130 -8.33 -3.38 -20.52
CA ASP A 130 -8.69 -4.38 -19.52
C ASP A 130 -7.50 -4.94 -18.74
N TYR A 131 -6.26 -4.48 -19.02
CA TYR A 131 -5.03 -5.03 -18.44
C TYR A 131 -5.05 -5.11 -16.90
N PHE A 132 -5.63 -4.12 -16.24
CA PHE A 132 -5.68 -4.06 -14.78
C PHE A 132 -6.91 -4.72 -14.17
N TRP A 133 -7.89 -5.10 -14.98
CA TRP A 133 -9.20 -5.50 -14.49
C TRP A 133 -9.59 -6.92 -14.91
N HIS A 134 -9.14 -7.37 -16.06
CA HIS A 134 -9.57 -8.65 -16.60
C HIS A 134 -8.70 -9.80 -16.11
N GLU A 135 -9.34 -10.89 -15.68
CA GLU A 135 -8.71 -12.07 -15.12
C GLU A 135 -7.63 -12.69 -16.02
N ALA A 136 -7.79 -12.61 -17.33
CA ALA A 136 -6.83 -13.13 -18.30
C ALA A 136 -5.41 -12.51 -18.16
N TYR A 137 -5.30 -11.32 -17.59
CA TYR A 137 -4.03 -10.62 -17.37
C TYR A 137 -3.52 -10.74 -15.93
N GLY A 138 -4.17 -11.54 -15.09
CA GLY A 138 -3.81 -11.69 -13.67
C GLY A 138 -2.37 -12.17 -13.44
N ASP A 139 -1.85 -12.98 -14.32
CA ASP A 139 -0.47 -13.50 -14.26
C ASP A 139 0.55 -12.66 -15.05
N TYR A 140 0.10 -11.57 -15.67
CA TYR A 140 0.99 -10.69 -16.43
C TYR A 140 1.78 -9.75 -15.49
N PRO A 141 2.96 -9.25 -15.93
CA PRO A 141 3.74 -8.34 -15.13
C PRO A 141 2.98 -7.06 -14.79
N VAL A 142 3.13 -6.56 -13.57
CA VAL A 142 2.57 -5.26 -13.21
C VAL A 142 3.27 -4.15 -13.98
N VAL A 143 2.50 -3.22 -14.55
CA VAL A 143 2.95 -2.02 -15.24
C VAL A 143 2.45 -0.77 -14.51
N GLY A 144 2.92 0.40 -14.89
CA GLY A 144 2.48 1.65 -14.25
C GLY A 144 3.06 1.87 -12.84
N VAL A 145 4.15 1.18 -12.50
CA VAL A 145 4.80 1.27 -11.19
C VAL A 145 5.96 2.25 -11.24
N SER A 146 5.94 3.25 -10.39
CA SER A 146 7.04 4.20 -10.22
C SER A 146 8.23 3.58 -9.47
N TRP A 147 9.43 4.15 -9.66
CA TRP A 147 10.62 3.75 -8.92
C TRP A 147 10.43 3.81 -7.38
N LYS A 148 9.69 4.81 -6.89
CA LYS A 148 9.37 4.92 -5.46
C LYS A 148 8.50 3.77 -4.98
N GLN A 149 7.50 3.39 -5.77
CA GLN A 149 6.65 2.22 -5.46
C GLN A 149 7.46 0.92 -5.47
N ALA A 150 8.35 0.74 -6.44
CA ALA A 150 9.23 -0.42 -6.47
C ALA A 150 10.17 -0.50 -5.25
N LYS A 151 10.70 0.64 -4.79
CA LYS A 151 11.46 0.71 -3.52
C LYS A 151 10.61 0.36 -2.31
N ALA A 152 9.41 0.90 -2.23
CA ALA A 152 8.47 0.60 -1.15
C ALA A 152 8.10 -0.88 -1.12
N PHE A 153 7.90 -1.50 -2.29
CA PHE A 153 7.69 -2.94 -2.42
C PHE A 153 8.87 -3.75 -1.87
N CYS A 154 10.10 -3.35 -2.15
CA CYS A 154 11.29 -4.00 -1.57
C CYS A 154 11.29 -3.92 -0.04
N ALA A 155 10.93 -2.77 0.52
CA ALA A 155 10.81 -2.60 1.97
C ALA A 155 9.69 -3.49 2.55
N TRP A 156 8.52 -3.49 1.94
CA TRP A 156 7.42 -4.37 2.33
C TRP A 156 7.81 -5.86 2.27
N ARG A 157 8.43 -6.29 1.17
CA ARG A 157 8.88 -7.67 0.99
C ARG A 157 9.89 -8.08 2.06
N THR A 158 10.77 -7.16 2.47
CA THR A 158 11.71 -7.39 3.57
C THR A 158 10.99 -7.64 4.88
N LEU A 159 10.02 -6.80 5.22
CA LEU A 159 9.22 -6.93 6.43
C LEU A 159 8.42 -8.24 6.43
N TYR A 160 7.74 -8.52 5.33
CA TYR A 160 6.94 -9.74 5.16
C TYR A 160 7.80 -11.01 5.30
N LYS A 161 8.93 -11.06 4.60
CA LYS A 161 9.85 -12.21 4.66
C LYS A 161 10.42 -12.39 6.06
N ASN A 162 10.82 -11.32 6.72
CA ASN A 162 11.38 -11.39 8.06
C ASN A 162 10.35 -11.74 9.13
N SER A 163 9.09 -11.33 8.95
CA SER A 163 7.98 -11.79 9.80
C SER A 163 7.79 -13.31 9.68
N TYR A 164 7.78 -13.83 8.46
CA TYR A 164 7.72 -15.28 8.22
C TYR A 164 8.94 -16.02 8.81
N GLN A 165 10.16 -15.49 8.62
CA GLN A 165 11.38 -16.10 9.20
C GLN A 165 11.30 -16.15 10.74
N LYS A 166 10.83 -15.05 11.34
CA LYS A 166 10.63 -14.96 12.80
C LYS A 166 9.64 -16.03 13.29
N SER A 167 8.53 -16.22 12.61
CA SER A 167 7.53 -17.25 12.98
C SER A 167 8.10 -18.66 12.91
N ARG A 168 9.08 -18.88 12.05
CA ARG A 168 9.79 -20.17 11.89
C ARG A 168 11.08 -20.26 12.71
N ARG A 169 11.35 -19.28 13.60
CA ARG A 169 12.60 -19.19 14.41
C ARG A 169 13.87 -19.26 13.55
N ARG A 170 13.84 -18.68 12.34
CA ARG A 170 14.97 -18.59 11.41
C ARG A 170 15.60 -17.21 11.45
N ASN A 171 16.84 -17.10 10.99
CA ASN A 171 17.53 -15.81 10.89
C ASN A 171 16.81 -14.88 9.89
N HIS A 172 16.87 -13.58 10.17
CA HIS A 172 16.38 -12.57 9.25
C HIS A 172 17.22 -12.58 7.97
N VAL A 173 16.55 -12.32 6.85
CA VAL A 173 17.22 -12.09 5.57
C VAL A 173 17.66 -10.63 5.45
N ASN A 174 18.66 -10.39 4.61
CA ASN A 174 19.05 -9.03 4.23
C ASN A 174 17.89 -8.31 3.55
N SER A 175 17.88 -6.97 3.62
CA SER A 175 16.88 -6.16 2.99
C SER A 175 16.86 -6.35 1.47
N PHE A 176 15.69 -6.57 0.92
CA PHE A 176 15.48 -6.52 -0.53
C PHE A 176 15.71 -5.10 -1.02
N ARG A 177 16.28 -4.96 -2.19
CA ARG A 177 16.53 -3.68 -2.86
C ARG A 177 16.40 -3.85 -4.38
N LEU A 178 16.28 -2.77 -5.07
CA LEU A 178 16.43 -2.79 -6.52
C LEU A 178 17.89 -3.12 -6.88
N PRO A 179 18.13 -3.83 -7.98
CA PRO A 179 19.47 -4.13 -8.45
C PRO A 179 20.21 -2.84 -8.84
N GLY A 180 21.53 -2.85 -8.66
CA GLY A 180 22.38 -1.87 -9.29
C GLY A 180 22.50 -2.11 -10.79
N GLU A 181 23.03 -1.13 -11.53
CA GLU A 181 23.19 -1.20 -12.99
C GLU A 181 23.90 -2.48 -13.45
N ALA A 182 25.06 -2.78 -12.86
CA ALA A 182 25.85 -3.97 -13.19
C ALA A 182 25.11 -5.28 -12.90
N GLU A 183 24.38 -5.34 -11.79
CA GLU A 183 23.57 -6.51 -11.43
C GLU A 183 22.41 -6.70 -12.40
N TRP A 184 21.76 -5.58 -12.78
CA TRP A 184 20.68 -5.61 -13.74
C TRP A 184 21.15 -6.06 -15.12
N GLU A 185 22.26 -5.49 -15.61
CA GLU A 185 22.88 -5.87 -16.89
C GLU A 185 23.29 -7.34 -16.90
N TYR A 186 23.94 -7.80 -15.83
CA TYR A 186 24.31 -9.20 -15.72
C TYR A 186 23.10 -10.15 -15.79
N ALA A 187 22.04 -9.81 -15.07
CA ALA A 187 20.79 -10.58 -15.09
C ALA A 187 20.12 -10.57 -16.47
N ALA A 188 20.06 -9.39 -17.10
CA ALA A 188 19.48 -9.25 -18.44
C ALA A 188 20.24 -10.05 -19.51
N ARG A 189 21.55 -10.13 -19.40
CA ARG A 189 22.39 -10.90 -20.33
C ARG A 189 22.28 -12.42 -20.14
N GLY A 190 21.73 -12.90 -19.04
CA GLY A 190 21.51 -14.33 -18.78
C GLY A 190 22.75 -15.21 -18.90
N GLY A 191 23.94 -14.66 -18.66
CA GLY A 191 25.22 -15.36 -18.77
C GLY A 191 25.86 -15.32 -20.17
N LEU A 192 25.28 -14.59 -21.13
CA LEU A 192 25.88 -14.40 -22.46
C LEU A 192 27.12 -13.53 -22.35
N ALA A 193 28.30 -14.11 -22.61
CA ALA A 193 29.55 -13.38 -22.62
C ALA A 193 29.72 -12.64 -23.98
N SER A 194 30.18 -11.38 -23.91
CA SER A 194 30.52 -10.57 -25.09
C SER A 194 29.39 -10.33 -26.09
N ALA A 195 28.14 -10.60 -25.73
CA ALA A 195 27.00 -10.28 -26.55
C ALA A 195 26.72 -8.78 -26.57
N THR A 196 26.42 -8.23 -27.76
CA THR A 196 26.03 -6.83 -27.92
C THR A 196 24.63 -6.58 -27.34
N TYR A 197 23.77 -7.57 -27.38
CA TYR A 197 22.39 -7.52 -26.90
C TYR A 197 22.12 -8.68 -25.91
N PRO A 198 21.15 -8.54 -25.00
CA PRO A 198 20.81 -9.57 -24.01
C PRO A 198 20.00 -10.75 -24.59
N TRP A 199 19.63 -10.70 -25.85
CA TRP A 199 18.91 -11.76 -26.57
C TRP A 199 19.72 -12.31 -27.73
#